data_ff352c8bfd6f823452a3414c00fa85f5
#
_entry.id   ff352c8bfd6f823452a3414c00fa85f5
#
_cell.length_a   1.000
_cell.length_b   1.000
_cell.length_c   1.000
_cell.angle_alpha   90.00
_cell.angle_beta   90.00
_cell.angle_gamma   90.00
#
_symmetry.space_group_name_H-M   'P 1'
#
loop_
_entity.id
_entity.type
_entity.pdbx_description
1 polymer ?
#
loop_
_entity_poly.entity_id
_entity_poly.type
_entity_poly.pdbx_seq_one_letter_code
_entity_poly.pdbx_strand_id
1 'polypeptide(L)'
;MNQKKNFALAAVTTMLMSSAAWAETELTVYTAIEAEDLKRYAETFNQDHPDIKLNFIRDSTGVITAKLLAEKDNPQADVIWGLAATSLLVLKAEGMLEPYAPKGVDLLKPEYVDKDTPPAWVGMDGWAASICYNTVEGQKLGLTAPQSWKDLTKPEYKGHVVMPNPASSGTGYLDVSSWIQLFGEKEGWTYMDGLHQNIATYTHSGSKPCKMAAAGETVIGISFEFRAAKSKAEGAPIDIIIPEEGIGWDMEASALVAGTAKEEAAKTLIDWSVSKKANEMYNVGWAIVAMPGVAKPVPHLPANIEEKMIKNDFEWAANNRNTILAEWAKRYDSKSEPKS
;
A
#
# COMPACT_ATOMS: atom_id res chain seq x y z
N MET A 1 11.46 74.57 -57.98
CA MET A 1 10.54 73.40 -57.91
C MET A 1 11.11 72.34 -56.96
N ASN A 2 10.72 72.42 -55.69
CA ASN A 2 11.24 71.57 -54.64
C ASN A 2 10.18 70.49 -54.24
N GLN A 3 10.45 69.23 -54.55
CA GLN A 3 9.67 68.15 -54.05
C GLN A 3 10.23 67.67 -52.68
N LYS A 4 9.44 67.85 -51.64
CA LYS A 4 9.71 67.25 -50.30
C LYS A 4 9.19 65.85 -50.33
N LYS A 5 10.05 64.86 -50.14
CA LYS A 5 9.71 63.45 -49.89
C LYS A 5 9.46 63.27 -48.39
N ASN A 6 8.24 62.95 -48.03
CA ASN A 6 7.86 62.54 -46.68
C ASN A 6 8.18 61.01 -46.49
N PHE A 7 9.11 60.70 -45.62
CA PHE A 7 9.30 59.32 -45.12
C PHE A 7 8.40 59.11 -43.91
N ALA A 8 7.40 58.25 -44.05
CA ALA A 8 6.60 57.78 -42.94
C ALA A 8 7.37 56.60 -42.28
N LEU A 9 7.78 56.77 -41.03
CA LEU A 9 8.40 55.76 -40.21
C LEU A 9 7.32 54.91 -39.57
N ALA A 10 7.10 53.68 -40.05
CA ALA A 10 6.19 52.72 -39.44
C ALA A 10 6.87 52.04 -38.25
N ALA A 11 6.50 52.39 -37.04
CA ALA A 11 6.93 51.69 -35.82
C ALA A 11 6.19 50.37 -35.71
N VAL A 12 6.89 49.26 -35.95
CA VAL A 12 6.41 47.90 -35.67
C VAL A 12 6.59 47.64 -34.20
N THR A 13 5.54 47.73 -33.41
CA THR A 13 5.52 47.33 -31.99
C THR A 13 5.43 45.80 -31.92
N THR A 14 6.56 45.13 -31.74
CA THR A 14 6.59 43.68 -31.51
C THR A 14 6.13 43.42 -30.06
N MET A 15 4.91 42.94 -29.91
CA MET A 15 4.35 42.46 -28.64
C MET A 15 5.04 41.13 -28.31
N LEU A 16 6.03 41.15 -27.43
CA LEU A 16 6.60 39.97 -26.81
C LEU A 16 5.54 39.38 -25.89
N MET A 17 4.81 38.35 -26.35
CA MET A 17 4.04 37.47 -25.48
C MET A 17 5.04 36.66 -24.67
N SER A 18 5.32 37.10 -23.45
CA SER A 18 5.95 36.29 -22.45
C SER A 18 5.02 35.13 -22.14
N SER A 19 5.25 33.97 -22.74
CA SER A 19 4.74 32.72 -22.21
C SER A 19 5.39 32.54 -20.83
N ALA A 20 4.67 32.84 -19.77
CA ALA A 20 5.06 32.39 -18.44
C ALA A 20 5.12 30.87 -18.51
N ALA A 21 6.32 30.33 -18.69
CA ALA A 21 6.56 28.92 -18.43
C ALA A 21 6.29 28.76 -16.93
N TRP A 22 5.19 28.12 -16.58
CA TRP A 22 4.93 27.70 -15.21
C TRP A 22 6.09 26.78 -14.85
N ALA A 23 6.84 27.16 -13.83
CA ALA A 23 7.91 26.28 -13.34
C ALA A 23 7.26 25.01 -12.82
N GLU A 24 7.66 23.87 -13.37
CA GLU A 24 7.21 22.54 -12.94
C GLU A 24 7.57 22.37 -11.46
N THR A 25 6.59 22.03 -10.63
CA THR A 25 6.83 21.75 -9.22
C THR A 25 7.15 20.26 -9.05
N GLU A 26 8.35 19.95 -8.55
CA GLU A 26 8.75 18.58 -8.28
C GLU A 26 8.38 18.18 -6.85
N LEU A 27 7.54 17.13 -6.67
CA LEU A 27 7.23 16.54 -5.37
C LEU A 27 8.07 15.29 -5.13
N THR A 28 8.64 15.17 -3.94
CA THR A 28 9.24 13.93 -3.45
C THR A 28 8.15 13.10 -2.75
N VAL A 29 7.78 11.98 -3.36
CA VAL A 29 6.68 11.11 -2.93
C VAL A 29 7.24 9.81 -2.35
N TYR A 30 6.95 9.56 -1.08
CA TYR A 30 7.29 8.27 -0.46
C TYR A 30 6.09 7.33 -0.55
N THR A 31 6.33 6.07 -0.97
CA THR A 31 5.23 5.15 -1.30
C THR A 31 5.61 3.68 -1.09
N ALA A 32 4.60 2.87 -0.77
CA ALA A 32 4.69 1.41 -0.80
C ALA A 32 3.81 0.76 -1.88
N ILE A 33 3.13 1.56 -2.71
CA ILE A 33 2.33 1.08 -3.85
C ILE A 33 3.15 0.09 -4.68
N GLU A 34 2.53 -0.99 -5.16
CA GLU A 34 3.19 -1.96 -6.05
C GLU A 34 3.76 -1.25 -7.30
N ALA A 35 5.02 -1.52 -7.62
CA ALA A 35 5.76 -0.80 -8.66
C ALA A 35 5.07 -0.81 -10.03
N GLU A 36 4.34 -1.88 -10.32
CA GLU A 36 3.59 -2.07 -11.56
C GLU A 36 2.34 -1.20 -11.66
N ASP A 37 1.77 -0.76 -10.52
CA ASP A 37 0.61 0.14 -10.48
C ASP A 37 1.04 1.61 -10.43
N LEU A 38 2.18 1.90 -9.82
CA LEU A 38 2.68 3.26 -9.59
C LEU A 38 2.80 4.08 -10.89
N LYS A 39 3.25 3.44 -11.99
CA LYS A 39 3.33 4.09 -13.30
C LYS A 39 1.96 4.58 -13.77
N ARG A 40 0.96 3.70 -13.71
CA ARG A 40 -0.42 4.05 -14.10
C ARG A 40 -0.99 5.18 -13.25
N TYR A 41 -0.71 5.15 -11.94
CA TYR A 41 -1.16 6.16 -11.00
C TYR A 41 -0.54 7.52 -11.32
N ALA A 42 0.77 7.57 -11.51
CA ALA A 42 1.48 8.79 -11.89
C ALA A 42 1.01 9.35 -13.25
N GLU A 43 0.88 8.50 -14.27
CA GLU A 43 0.42 8.91 -15.59
C GLU A 43 -0.99 9.49 -15.55
N THR A 44 -1.88 8.89 -14.74
CA THR A 44 -3.27 9.37 -14.61
C THR A 44 -3.35 10.70 -13.85
N PHE A 45 -2.53 10.87 -12.80
CA PHE A 45 -2.40 12.14 -12.11
C PHE A 45 -1.84 13.24 -13.01
N ASN A 46 -0.75 12.95 -13.73
CA ASN A 46 -0.08 13.93 -14.60
C ASN A 46 -0.94 14.40 -15.79
N GLN A 47 -1.95 13.61 -16.19
CA GLN A 47 -2.94 14.08 -17.20
C GLN A 47 -3.76 15.27 -16.68
N ASP A 48 -4.05 15.30 -15.39
CA ASP A 48 -4.84 16.36 -14.76
C ASP A 48 -3.94 17.51 -14.24
N HIS A 49 -2.71 17.18 -13.84
CA HIS A 49 -1.75 18.11 -13.23
C HIS A 49 -0.38 18.00 -13.90
N PRO A 50 -0.24 18.45 -15.18
CA PRO A 50 1.02 18.34 -15.94
C PRO A 50 2.12 19.28 -15.43
N ASP A 51 1.78 20.21 -14.55
CA ASP A 51 2.67 21.17 -13.89
C ASP A 51 3.30 20.61 -12.60
N ILE A 52 2.90 19.40 -12.16
CA ILE A 52 3.44 18.72 -10.98
C ILE A 52 4.14 17.44 -11.40
N LYS A 53 5.44 17.36 -11.15
CA LYS A 53 6.26 16.16 -11.39
C LYS A 53 6.41 15.36 -10.11
N LEU A 54 6.17 14.05 -10.18
CA LEU A 54 6.29 13.15 -9.04
C LEU A 54 7.62 12.39 -9.09
N ASN A 55 8.46 12.56 -8.06
CA ASN A 55 9.71 11.82 -7.87
C ASN A 55 9.49 10.81 -6.74
N PHE A 56 9.45 9.53 -7.09
CA PHE A 56 9.10 8.46 -6.14
C PHE A 56 10.31 7.88 -5.43
N ILE A 57 10.20 7.75 -4.11
CA ILE A 57 11.02 6.86 -3.29
C ILE A 57 10.11 5.71 -2.86
N ARG A 58 10.34 4.54 -3.46
CA ARG A 58 9.48 3.38 -3.32
C ARG A 58 10.20 2.22 -2.67
N ASP A 59 9.59 1.64 -1.62
CA ASP A 59 9.99 0.36 -1.03
C ASP A 59 8.79 -0.27 -0.30
N SER A 60 8.97 -1.43 0.35
CA SER A 60 7.95 -2.03 1.20
C SER A 60 7.63 -1.15 2.41
N THR A 61 6.40 -1.24 2.91
CA THR A 61 5.84 -0.36 3.95
C THR A 61 6.75 -0.17 5.15
N GLY A 62 7.30 -1.25 5.71
CA GLY A 62 8.15 -1.17 6.90
C GLY A 62 9.46 -0.43 6.63
N VAL A 63 10.03 -0.61 5.44
CA VAL A 63 11.27 0.08 5.01
C VAL A 63 11.00 1.57 4.85
N ILE A 64 9.91 1.96 4.16
CA ILE A 64 9.50 3.37 4.02
C ILE A 64 9.20 3.99 5.38
N THR A 65 8.50 3.27 6.26
CA THR A 65 8.22 3.76 7.63
C THR A 65 9.51 4.03 8.41
N ALA A 66 10.44 3.08 8.39
CA ALA A 66 11.73 3.23 9.07
C ALA A 66 12.56 4.41 8.50
N LYS A 67 12.54 4.58 7.18
CA LYS A 67 13.20 5.70 6.50
C LYS A 67 12.59 7.04 6.92
N LEU A 68 11.27 7.18 6.90
CA LEU A 68 10.58 8.40 7.35
C LEU A 68 10.94 8.72 8.80
N LEU A 69 10.87 7.74 9.70
CA LEU A 69 11.24 7.94 11.11
C LEU A 69 12.70 8.37 11.29
N ALA A 70 13.63 7.82 10.49
CA ALA A 70 15.03 8.22 10.52
C ALA A 70 15.27 9.66 10.00
N GLU A 71 14.37 10.16 9.18
CA GLU A 71 14.40 11.53 8.61
C GLU A 71 13.54 12.53 9.39
N LYS A 72 13.01 12.14 10.57
CA LYS A 72 12.07 12.96 11.36
C LYS A 72 12.53 14.40 11.56
N ASP A 73 13.81 14.60 11.88
CA ASP A 73 14.37 15.92 12.16
C ASP A 73 14.73 16.73 10.90
N ASN A 74 14.72 16.08 9.73
CA ASN A 74 14.99 16.69 8.42
C ASN A 74 14.24 15.93 7.33
N PRO A 75 12.89 16.03 7.25
CA PRO A 75 12.07 15.31 6.30
C PRO A 75 12.48 15.57 4.85
N GLN A 76 12.60 14.51 4.05
CA GLN A 76 12.92 14.58 2.63
C GLN A 76 11.68 14.41 1.75
N ALA A 77 10.65 13.80 2.27
CA ALA A 77 9.38 13.62 1.59
C ALA A 77 8.53 14.90 1.68
N ASP A 78 7.84 15.23 0.59
CA ASP A 78 6.80 16.27 0.57
C ASP A 78 5.43 15.66 0.89
N VAL A 79 5.18 14.46 0.41
CA VAL A 79 3.91 13.76 0.55
C VAL A 79 4.14 12.26 0.63
N ILE A 80 3.27 11.59 1.37
CA ILE A 80 3.16 10.14 1.39
C ILE A 80 1.93 9.77 0.57
N TRP A 81 2.08 8.87 -0.41
CA TRP A 81 0.98 8.39 -1.24
C TRP A 81 1.01 6.87 -1.31
N GLY A 82 0.05 6.21 -0.67
CA GLY A 82 -0.04 4.76 -0.60
C GLY A 82 0.98 4.13 0.36
N LEU A 83 0.81 4.43 1.65
CA LEU A 83 1.49 3.74 2.74
C LEU A 83 0.42 3.17 3.68
N ALA A 84 0.69 2.05 4.34
CA ALA A 84 -0.25 1.46 5.28
C ALA A 84 -0.74 2.46 6.33
N ALA A 85 -2.06 2.53 6.57
CA ALA A 85 -2.63 3.43 7.57
C ALA A 85 -2.07 3.17 8.97
N THR A 86 -1.77 1.92 9.33
CA THR A 86 -1.09 1.58 10.58
C THR A 86 0.29 2.25 10.70
N SER A 87 1.01 2.44 9.60
CA SER A 87 2.27 3.18 9.57
C SER A 87 2.05 4.69 9.66
N LEU A 88 1.03 5.23 8.99
CA LEU A 88 0.69 6.66 9.11
C LEU A 88 0.27 7.04 10.53
N LEU A 89 -0.41 6.16 11.26
CA LEU A 89 -0.71 6.35 12.67
C LEU A 89 0.56 6.46 13.54
N VAL A 90 1.60 5.65 13.25
CA VAL A 90 2.91 5.78 13.90
C VAL A 90 3.54 7.15 13.60
N LEU A 91 3.56 7.56 12.33
CA LEU A 91 4.12 8.85 11.92
C LEU A 91 3.34 10.03 12.49
N LYS A 92 2.01 9.92 12.59
CA LYS A 92 1.12 10.89 13.24
C LYS A 92 1.49 11.07 14.72
N ALA A 93 1.67 9.97 15.45
CA ALA A 93 2.07 10.00 16.86
C ALA A 93 3.45 10.68 17.07
N GLU A 94 4.32 10.64 16.07
CA GLU A 94 5.62 11.29 16.04
C GLU A 94 5.55 12.77 15.57
N GLY A 95 4.36 13.30 15.24
CA GLY A 95 4.18 14.67 14.78
C GLY A 95 4.73 14.97 13.39
N MET A 96 4.83 13.94 12.55
CA MET A 96 5.44 14.05 11.21
C MET A 96 4.42 14.36 10.10
N LEU A 97 3.13 14.33 10.39
CA LEU A 97 2.07 14.58 9.43
C LEU A 97 1.40 15.92 9.69
N GLU A 98 1.15 16.68 8.62
CA GLU A 98 0.39 17.93 8.65
C GLU A 98 -1.09 17.62 8.44
N PRO A 99 -1.97 17.96 9.39
CA PRO A 99 -3.41 17.72 9.23
C PRO A 99 -4.00 18.51 8.06
N TYR A 100 -4.66 17.81 7.16
CA TYR A 100 -5.30 18.40 5.98
C TYR A 100 -6.57 17.64 5.60
N ALA A 101 -7.69 18.34 5.48
CA ALA A 101 -8.94 17.78 4.98
C ALA A 101 -9.01 17.95 3.44
N PRO A 102 -8.77 16.90 2.64
CA PRO A 102 -8.81 17.02 1.20
C PRO A 102 -10.24 17.21 0.69
N LYS A 103 -10.37 17.82 -0.50
CA LYS A 103 -11.66 18.01 -1.16
C LYS A 103 -12.30 16.66 -1.47
N GLY A 104 -13.50 16.44 -0.96
CA GLY A 104 -14.24 15.20 -1.15
C GLY A 104 -13.96 14.13 -0.08
N VAL A 105 -13.25 14.45 0.99
CA VAL A 105 -13.03 13.54 2.12
C VAL A 105 -14.33 13.01 2.74
N ASP A 106 -15.38 13.79 2.72
CA ASP A 106 -16.73 13.46 3.17
C ASP A 106 -17.45 12.41 2.30
N LEU A 107 -16.91 12.11 1.13
CA LEU A 107 -17.42 11.09 0.21
C LEU A 107 -16.82 9.72 0.46
N LEU A 108 -15.79 9.62 1.30
CA LEU A 108 -15.13 8.36 1.62
C LEU A 108 -15.89 7.58 2.69
N LYS A 109 -15.67 6.27 2.74
CA LYS A 109 -16.10 5.43 3.87
C LYS A 109 -15.45 5.96 5.15
N PRO A 110 -16.18 6.09 6.28
CA PRO A 110 -15.63 6.68 7.51
C PRO A 110 -14.36 6.01 8.04
N GLU A 111 -14.23 4.70 7.87
CA GLU A 111 -13.05 3.91 8.27
C GLU A 111 -11.79 4.24 7.46
N TYR A 112 -11.92 4.91 6.31
CA TYR A 112 -10.84 5.38 5.45
C TYR A 112 -10.40 6.82 5.74
N VAL A 113 -10.86 7.40 6.82
CA VAL A 113 -10.50 8.77 7.22
C VAL A 113 -9.99 8.77 8.65
N ASP A 114 -8.88 9.45 8.89
CA ASP A 114 -8.40 9.67 10.26
C ASP A 114 -9.48 10.35 11.12
N LYS A 115 -9.55 9.96 12.39
CA LYS A 115 -10.60 10.42 13.33
C LYS A 115 -10.45 11.87 13.75
N ASP A 116 -9.27 12.48 13.59
CA ASP A 116 -9.03 13.87 13.96
C ASP A 116 -9.67 14.85 12.96
N THR A 117 -9.87 16.07 13.39
CA THR A 117 -10.42 17.14 12.55
C THR A 117 -9.51 18.36 12.60
N PRO A 118 -8.81 18.73 11.51
CA PRO A 118 -8.75 18.01 10.24
C PRO A 118 -7.99 16.68 10.33
N PRO A 119 -8.24 15.71 9.42
CA PRO A 119 -7.58 14.42 9.42
C PRO A 119 -6.09 14.56 9.09
N ALA A 120 -5.24 13.73 9.70
CA ALA A 120 -3.82 13.69 9.38
C ALA A 120 -3.49 12.75 8.22
N TRP A 121 -4.41 11.88 7.86
CA TRP A 121 -4.28 10.95 6.71
C TRP A 121 -5.66 10.57 6.14
N VAL A 122 -5.68 10.12 4.90
CA VAL A 122 -6.87 9.64 4.20
C VAL A 122 -6.56 8.38 3.41
N GLY A 123 -7.44 7.39 3.49
CA GLY A 123 -7.34 6.12 2.77
C GLY A 123 -7.67 6.23 1.29
N MET A 124 -7.15 5.29 0.53
CA MET A 124 -7.29 5.17 -0.92
C MET A 124 -8.02 3.90 -1.31
N ASP A 125 -7.46 2.78 -0.93
CA ASP A 125 -7.94 1.42 -1.16
C ASP A 125 -7.57 0.54 0.03
N GLY A 126 -8.06 -0.70 0.05
CA GLY A 126 -7.76 -1.65 1.09
C GLY A 126 -7.22 -2.96 0.53
N TRP A 127 -6.35 -3.60 1.29
CA TRP A 127 -5.92 -4.96 1.00
C TRP A 127 -6.13 -5.87 2.20
N ALA A 128 -6.40 -7.14 1.92
CA ALA A 128 -6.66 -8.14 2.93
C ALA A 128 -5.76 -9.36 2.76
N ALA A 129 -5.44 -10.01 3.87
CA ALA A 129 -4.62 -11.21 3.88
C ALA A 129 -5.29 -12.34 3.08
N SER A 130 -4.49 -13.10 2.36
CA SER A 130 -4.92 -14.32 1.68
C SER A 130 -3.79 -15.33 1.57
N ILE A 131 -4.15 -16.58 1.24
CA ILE A 131 -3.19 -17.64 0.99
C ILE A 131 -3.23 -17.97 -0.50
N CYS A 132 -2.06 -17.95 -1.15
CA CYS A 132 -1.84 -18.46 -2.49
C CYS A 132 -1.40 -19.92 -2.39
N TYR A 133 -2.22 -20.86 -2.84
CA TYR A 133 -1.91 -22.29 -2.86
C TYR A 133 -1.65 -22.76 -4.30
N ASN A 134 -0.44 -23.24 -4.59
CA ASN A 134 -0.12 -23.80 -5.90
C ASN A 134 -0.72 -25.19 -6.03
N THR A 135 -1.70 -25.36 -6.91
CA THR A 135 -2.45 -26.60 -7.10
C THR A 135 -1.62 -27.72 -7.73
N VAL A 136 -0.66 -27.35 -8.59
CA VAL A 136 0.23 -28.32 -9.27
C VAL A 136 1.26 -28.89 -8.31
N GLU A 137 1.95 -28.00 -7.57
CA GLU A 137 2.97 -28.43 -6.61
C GLU A 137 2.33 -29.16 -5.42
N GLY A 138 1.16 -28.69 -4.95
CA GLY A 138 0.40 -29.38 -3.91
C GLY A 138 0.01 -30.80 -4.33
N GLN A 139 -0.50 -30.98 -5.55
CA GLN A 139 -0.84 -32.30 -6.07
C GLN A 139 0.39 -33.23 -6.15
N LYS A 140 1.53 -32.73 -6.65
CA LYS A 140 2.78 -33.50 -6.72
C LYS A 140 3.23 -34.04 -5.38
N LEU A 141 3.02 -33.24 -4.31
CA LEU A 141 3.42 -33.59 -2.95
C LEU A 141 2.31 -34.27 -2.14
N GLY A 142 1.12 -34.46 -2.70
CA GLY A 142 -0.02 -35.03 -1.98
C GLY A 142 -0.57 -34.11 -0.89
N LEU A 143 -0.32 -32.82 -0.97
CA LEU A 143 -0.81 -31.84 -0.01
C LEU A 143 -2.20 -31.35 -0.40
N THR A 144 -3.06 -31.13 0.57
CA THR A 144 -4.38 -30.53 0.38
C THR A 144 -4.30 -29.00 0.56
N ALA A 145 -5.20 -28.26 -0.08
CA ALA A 145 -5.29 -26.82 0.14
C ALA A 145 -5.79 -26.51 1.56
N PRO A 146 -5.12 -25.60 2.31
CA PRO A 146 -5.60 -25.18 3.62
C PRO A 146 -6.93 -24.44 3.50
N GLN A 147 -7.80 -24.51 4.52
CA GLN A 147 -9.06 -23.77 4.56
C GLN A 147 -9.06 -22.70 5.67
N SER A 148 -8.11 -22.79 6.57
CA SER A 148 -8.03 -21.95 7.76
C SER A 148 -6.57 -21.53 8.02
N TRP A 149 -6.38 -20.48 8.82
CA TRP A 149 -5.06 -20.13 9.33
C TRP A 149 -4.44 -21.28 10.13
N LYS A 150 -5.25 -21.93 10.96
CA LYS A 150 -4.82 -23.04 11.79
C LYS A 150 -4.32 -24.25 10.99
N ASP A 151 -4.87 -24.48 9.81
CA ASP A 151 -4.39 -25.54 8.93
C ASP A 151 -2.91 -25.39 8.59
N LEU A 152 -2.39 -24.17 8.48
CA LEU A 152 -0.99 -23.90 8.16
C LEU A 152 -0.01 -24.42 9.23
N THR A 153 -0.49 -24.80 10.41
CA THR A 153 0.34 -25.40 11.46
C THR A 153 0.46 -26.94 11.34
N LYS A 154 -0.26 -27.56 10.40
CA LYS A 154 -0.20 -29.01 10.18
C LYS A 154 1.20 -29.42 9.72
N PRO A 155 1.77 -30.50 10.25
CA PRO A 155 3.16 -30.89 9.98
C PRO A 155 3.43 -31.25 8.52
N GLU A 156 2.39 -31.57 7.73
CA GLU A 156 2.50 -31.86 6.31
C GLU A 156 2.98 -30.66 5.49
N TYR A 157 2.78 -29.41 5.96
CA TYR A 157 3.24 -28.19 5.29
C TYR A 157 4.66 -27.78 5.66
N LYS A 158 5.40 -28.59 6.42
CA LYS A 158 6.74 -28.23 6.88
C LYS A 158 7.69 -27.91 5.73
N GLY A 159 8.18 -26.67 5.72
CA GLY A 159 9.09 -26.16 4.69
C GLY A 159 8.39 -25.75 3.37
N HIS A 160 7.05 -25.76 3.33
CA HIS A 160 6.28 -25.43 2.13
C HIS A 160 5.51 -24.11 2.24
N VAL A 161 5.67 -23.38 3.34
CA VAL A 161 5.02 -22.09 3.58
C VAL A 161 6.03 -20.95 3.51
N VAL A 162 5.71 -19.91 2.78
CA VAL A 162 6.47 -18.65 2.72
C VAL A 162 5.54 -17.51 3.12
N MET A 163 6.02 -16.58 3.95
CA MET A 163 5.26 -15.38 4.33
C MET A 163 6.15 -14.13 4.38
N PRO A 164 5.57 -12.92 4.37
CA PRO A 164 6.36 -11.70 4.49
C PRO A 164 6.87 -11.49 5.92
N ASN A 165 8.05 -10.88 6.04
CA ASN A 165 8.59 -10.42 7.32
C ASN A 165 7.84 -9.15 7.77
N PRO A 166 7.26 -9.10 8.99
CA PRO A 166 6.46 -7.97 9.46
C PRO A 166 7.27 -6.69 9.70
N ALA A 167 8.58 -6.77 9.86
CA ALA A 167 9.41 -5.58 10.06
C ALA A 167 9.61 -4.81 8.74
N SER A 168 9.67 -5.49 7.60
CA SER A 168 9.86 -4.87 6.29
C SER A 168 8.55 -4.71 5.50
N SER A 169 7.62 -5.66 5.64
CA SER A 169 6.38 -5.72 4.85
C SER A 169 5.16 -5.26 5.64
N GLY A 170 4.34 -4.37 5.03
CA GLY A 170 3.02 -4.03 5.56
C GLY A 170 2.10 -5.24 5.64
N THR A 171 2.12 -6.12 4.64
CA THR A 171 1.35 -7.38 4.65
C THR A 171 1.81 -8.29 5.79
N GLY A 172 3.11 -8.45 5.99
CA GLY A 172 3.60 -9.24 7.12
C GLY A 172 3.18 -8.67 8.48
N TYR A 173 3.18 -7.34 8.62
CA TYR A 173 2.70 -6.71 9.86
C TYR A 173 1.19 -6.85 10.03
N LEU A 174 0.43 -6.68 8.96
CA LEU A 174 -1.00 -6.94 8.91
C LEU A 174 -1.33 -8.37 9.39
N ASP A 175 -0.63 -9.38 8.88
CA ASP A 175 -0.83 -10.78 9.26
C ASP A 175 -0.61 -10.98 10.77
N VAL A 176 0.55 -10.58 11.27
CA VAL A 176 0.92 -10.78 12.69
C VAL A 176 -0.03 -10.03 13.63
N SER A 177 -0.31 -8.76 13.36
CA SER A 177 -1.20 -7.95 14.20
C SER A 177 -2.65 -8.45 14.19
N SER A 178 -3.11 -8.93 13.03
CA SER A 178 -4.47 -9.47 12.92
C SER A 178 -4.62 -10.85 13.57
N TRP A 179 -3.62 -11.71 13.51
CA TRP A 179 -3.68 -12.99 14.23
C TRP A 179 -3.71 -12.79 15.74
N ILE A 180 -2.99 -11.79 16.26
CA ILE A 180 -3.08 -11.41 17.68
C ILE A 180 -4.48 -10.91 18.03
N GLN A 181 -5.09 -10.07 17.16
CA GLN A 181 -6.45 -9.58 17.39
C GLN A 181 -7.50 -10.68 17.26
N LEU A 182 -7.31 -11.60 16.31
CA LEU A 182 -8.26 -12.68 16.00
C LEU A 182 -8.27 -13.78 17.06
N PHE A 183 -7.09 -14.20 17.52
CA PHE A 183 -6.95 -15.33 18.43
C PHE A 183 -6.74 -14.89 19.89
N GLY A 184 -6.45 -13.61 20.13
CA GLY A 184 -5.92 -13.13 21.41
C GLY A 184 -4.39 -13.23 21.47
N GLU A 185 -3.76 -12.44 22.33
CA GLU A 185 -2.32 -12.29 22.35
C GLU A 185 -1.58 -13.62 22.56
N LYS A 186 -1.95 -14.39 23.58
CA LYS A 186 -1.30 -15.66 23.92
C LYS A 186 -1.47 -16.72 22.83
N GLU A 187 -2.69 -16.90 22.38
CA GLU A 187 -3.06 -17.86 21.35
C GLU A 187 -2.52 -17.46 19.98
N GLY A 188 -2.46 -16.16 19.67
CA GLY A 188 -1.83 -15.62 18.47
C GLY A 188 -0.34 -15.96 18.39
N TRP A 189 0.40 -15.78 19.48
CA TRP A 189 1.80 -16.19 19.53
C TRP A 189 1.96 -17.71 19.48
N THR A 190 1.09 -18.49 20.13
CA THR A 190 1.10 -19.96 20.05
C THR A 190 0.86 -20.44 18.63
N TYR A 191 -0.08 -19.81 17.90
CA TYR A 191 -0.33 -20.08 16.50
C TYR A 191 0.92 -19.81 15.64
N MET A 192 1.55 -18.65 15.82
CA MET A 192 2.76 -18.27 15.07
C MET A 192 3.96 -19.18 15.40
N ASP A 193 4.10 -19.68 16.63
CA ASP A 193 5.11 -20.68 17.00
C ASP A 193 4.91 -21.98 16.19
N GLY A 194 3.66 -22.42 16.02
CA GLY A 194 3.31 -23.57 15.18
C GLY A 194 3.55 -23.31 13.70
N LEU A 195 3.10 -22.16 13.19
CA LEU A 195 3.29 -21.75 11.80
C LEU A 195 4.78 -21.67 11.45
N HIS A 196 5.62 -21.13 12.33
CA HIS A 196 7.06 -21.00 12.13
C HIS A 196 7.75 -22.35 11.85
N GLN A 197 7.25 -23.46 12.39
CA GLN A 197 7.81 -24.77 12.09
C GLN A 197 7.69 -25.11 10.60
N ASN A 198 6.64 -24.61 9.94
CA ASN A 198 6.30 -24.88 8.55
C ASN A 198 6.87 -23.82 7.58
N ILE A 199 7.27 -22.66 8.09
CA ILE A 199 7.87 -21.59 7.28
C ILE A 199 9.23 -22.03 6.72
N ALA A 200 9.40 -21.89 5.40
CA ALA A 200 10.66 -22.04 4.70
C ALA A 200 11.50 -20.74 4.82
N THR A 201 10.88 -19.60 4.57
CA THR A 201 11.53 -18.28 4.66
C THR A 201 10.52 -17.16 4.86
N TYR A 202 10.98 -16.06 5.47
CA TYR A 202 10.26 -14.79 5.55
C TYR A 202 10.85 -13.80 4.54
N THR A 203 10.01 -13.29 3.64
CA THR A 203 10.44 -12.39 2.55
C THR A 203 10.32 -10.93 2.92
N HIS A 204 11.11 -10.04 2.29
CA HIS A 204 10.99 -8.60 2.51
C HIS A 204 9.69 -8.01 1.94
N SER A 205 9.27 -8.51 0.77
CA SER A 205 8.09 -8.02 0.06
C SER A 205 6.83 -8.80 0.42
N GLY A 206 5.70 -8.09 0.58
CA GLY A 206 4.39 -8.70 0.83
C GLY A 206 3.84 -9.49 -0.35
N SER A 207 4.17 -9.10 -1.58
CA SER A 207 3.73 -9.79 -2.81
C SER A 207 4.59 -11.00 -3.20
N LYS A 208 5.84 -11.08 -2.70
CA LYS A 208 6.80 -12.13 -3.08
C LYS A 208 6.33 -13.55 -2.75
N PRO A 209 5.73 -13.84 -1.59
CA PRO A 209 5.26 -15.20 -1.30
C PRO A 209 4.25 -15.73 -2.31
N CYS A 210 3.29 -14.92 -2.71
CA CYS A 210 2.32 -15.31 -3.73
C CYS A 210 2.97 -15.46 -5.12
N LYS A 211 3.92 -14.59 -5.48
CA LYS A 211 4.70 -14.72 -6.72
C LYS A 211 5.51 -16.03 -6.73
N MET A 212 6.11 -16.42 -5.62
CA MET A 212 6.81 -17.71 -5.46
C MET A 212 5.85 -18.90 -5.61
N ALA A 213 4.67 -18.83 -4.98
CA ALA A 213 3.64 -19.85 -5.18
C ALA A 213 3.17 -19.91 -6.63
N ALA A 214 2.92 -18.77 -7.26
CA ALA A 214 2.54 -18.68 -8.67
C ALA A 214 3.58 -19.32 -9.62
N ALA A 215 4.86 -19.15 -9.32
CA ALA A 215 5.98 -19.71 -10.08
C ALA A 215 6.28 -21.19 -9.76
N GLY A 216 5.65 -21.76 -8.73
CA GLY A 216 5.91 -23.15 -8.28
C GLY A 216 7.18 -23.29 -7.43
N GLU A 217 7.72 -22.19 -6.92
CA GLU A 217 8.90 -22.20 -6.03
C GLU A 217 8.52 -22.60 -4.58
N THR A 218 7.26 -22.46 -4.22
CA THR A 218 6.67 -22.92 -2.96
C THR A 218 5.23 -23.40 -3.21
N VAL A 219 4.71 -24.21 -2.29
CA VAL A 219 3.30 -24.65 -2.37
C VAL A 219 2.37 -23.56 -1.84
N ILE A 220 2.75 -22.89 -0.75
CA ILE A 220 1.90 -21.96 -0.01
C ILE A 220 2.64 -20.62 0.15
N GLY A 221 2.02 -19.55 -0.32
CA GLY A 221 2.45 -18.20 -0.07
C GLY A 221 1.38 -17.43 0.72
N ILE A 222 1.70 -16.95 1.92
CA ILE A 222 0.85 -15.99 2.64
C ILE A 222 1.13 -14.62 2.04
N SER A 223 0.09 -13.92 1.59
CA SER A 223 0.20 -12.65 0.87
C SER A 223 -1.13 -11.89 0.99
N PHE A 224 -1.50 -11.17 -0.03
CA PHE A 224 -2.76 -10.41 -0.07
C PHE A 224 -3.56 -10.73 -1.34
N GLU A 225 -4.87 -10.54 -1.25
CA GLU A 225 -5.87 -11.00 -2.21
C GLU A 225 -5.69 -10.40 -3.61
N PHE A 226 -5.36 -9.12 -3.70
CA PHE A 226 -5.11 -8.45 -4.98
C PHE A 226 -3.96 -9.13 -5.75
N ARG A 227 -2.83 -9.39 -5.08
CA ARG A 227 -1.70 -10.10 -5.70
C ARG A 227 -2.10 -11.50 -6.17
N ALA A 228 -2.87 -12.21 -5.33
CA ALA A 228 -3.36 -13.53 -5.67
C ALA A 228 -4.28 -13.52 -6.91
N ALA A 229 -5.24 -12.58 -6.95
CA ALA A 229 -6.16 -12.39 -8.07
C ALA A 229 -5.41 -12.08 -9.38
N LYS A 230 -4.43 -11.18 -9.32
CA LYS A 230 -3.61 -10.81 -10.46
C LYS A 230 -2.80 -12.00 -10.99
N SER A 231 -2.09 -12.71 -10.11
CA SER A 231 -1.32 -13.89 -10.51
C SER A 231 -2.20 -14.97 -11.14
N LYS A 232 -3.39 -15.19 -10.59
CA LYS A 232 -4.36 -16.15 -11.14
C LYS A 232 -4.90 -15.70 -12.51
N ALA A 233 -5.17 -14.41 -12.68
CA ALA A 233 -5.61 -13.84 -13.96
C ALA A 233 -4.52 -13.94 -15.06
N GLU A 234 -3.25 -13.91 -14.66
CA GLU A 234 -2.09 -14.14 -15.53
C GLU A 234 -1.84 -15.62 -15.86
N GLY A 235 -2.70 -16.53 -15.36
CA GLY A 235 -2.67 -17.96 -15.65
C GLY A 235 -1.87 -18.81 -14.67
N ALA A 236 -1.46 -18.27 -13.52
CA ALA A 236 -0.77 -19.07 -12.52
C ALA A 236 -1.68 -20.17 -11.95
N PRO A 237 -1.17 -21.40 -11.73
CA PRO A 237 -1.94 -22.52 -11.22
C PRO A 237 -2.11 -22.43 -9.70
N ILE A 238 -2.72 -21.34 -9.24
CA ILE A 238 -2.95 -21.11 -7.81
C ILE A 238 -4.43 -21.04 -7.47
N ASP A 239 -4.79 -21.51 -6.28
CA ASP A 239 -6.04 -21.19 -5.63
C ASP A 239 -5.84 -20.07 -4.62
N ILE A 240 -6.85 -19.21 -4.52
CA ILE A 240 -6.90 -18.08 -3.58
C ILE A 240 -7.73 -18.53 -2.39
N ILE A 241 -7.09 -18.70 -1.24
CA ILE A 241 -7.77 -19.15 -0.04
C ILE A 241 -8.02 -17.95 0.88
N ILE A 242 -9.26 -17.76 1.24
CA ILE A 242 -9.69 -16.80 2.25
C ILE A 242 -10.00 -17.62 3.53
N PRO A 243 -9.14 -17.58 4.55
CA PRO A 243 -9.30 -18.40 5.76
C PRO A 243 -10.64 -18.20 6.48
N GLU A 244 -11.16 -19.30 6.99
CA GLU A 244 -12.51 -19.36 7.60
C GLU A 244 -12.64 -18.49 8.84
N GLU A 245 -11.56 -18.33 9.61
CA GLU A 245 -11.54 -17.54 10.84
C GLU A 245 -11.68 -16.03 10.60
N GLY A 246 -11.51 -15.59 9.36
CA GLY A 246 -11.45 -14.20 8.96
C GLY A 246 -10.04 -13.77 8.57
N ILE A 247 -9.94 -12.63 7.91
CA ILE A 247 -8.70 -12.09 7.36
C ILE A 247 -8.40 -10.72 7.92
N GLY A 248 -7.14 -10.47 8.25
CA GLY A 248 -6.63 -9.15 8.54
C GLY A 248 -6.66 -8.27 7.28
N TRP A 249 -6.72 -6.98 7.50
CA TRP A 249 -6.68 -6.00 6.43
C TRP A 249 -6.03 -4.70 6.90
N ASP A 250 -5.51 -3.94 5.96
CA ASP A 250 -5.06 -2.56 6.14
C ASP A 250 -5.46 -1.78 4.88
N MET A 251 -5.15 -0.51 4.82
CA MET A 251 -5.43 0.33 3.66
C MET A 251 -4.17 1.09 3.22
N GLU A 252 -4.02 1.30 1.92
CA GLU A 252 -3.13 2.33 1.42
C GLU A 252 -3.74 3.69 1.71
N ALA A 253 -2.93 4.61 2.22
CA ALA A 253 -3.40 5.92 2.61
C ALA A 253 -2.38 7.00 2.25
N SER A 254 -2.87 8.24 2.14
CA SER A 254 -2.10 9.43 1.79
C SER A 254 -2.03 10.41 2.95
N ALA A 255 -0.91 11.12 3.07
CA ALA A 255 -0.71 12.12 4.10
C ALA A 255 0.24 13.23 3.63
N LEU A 256 -0.01 14.44 4.11
CA LEU A 256 0.88 15.58 3.94
C LEU A 256 2.01 15.49 4.96
N VAL A 257 3.25 15.63 4.51
CA VAL A 257 4.41 15.65 5.43
C VAL A 257 4.54 17.04 6.07
N ALA A 258 4.64 17.08 7.39
CA ALA A 258 4.76 18.32 8.13
C ALA A 258 6.02 19.11 7.71
N GLY A 259 5.84 20.42 7.45
CA GLY A 259 6.93 21.32 7.13
C GLY A 259 7.42 21.30 5.69
N THR A 260 6.73 20.60 4.77
CA THR A 260 7.07 20.70 3.34
C THR A 260 6.95 22.13 2.82
N ALA A 261 7.94 22.58 2.03
CA ALA A 261 7.88 23.87 1.35
C ALA A 261 6.95 23.87 0.10
N LYS A 262 6.45 22.69 -0.29
CA LYS A 262 5.64 22.49 -1.52
C LYS A 262 4.20 22.12 -1.17
N GLU A 263 3.69 22.71 -0.11
CA GLU A 263 2.41 22.37 0.51
C GLU A 263 1.24 22.34 -0.47
N GLU A 264 1.12 23.37 -1.34
CA GLU A 264 0.01 23.47 -2.30
C GLU A 264 0.02 22.35 -3.35
N ALA A 265 1.20 22.00 -3.87
CA ALA A 265 1.32 20.90 -4.83
C ALA A 265 1.07 19.54 -4.13
N ALA A 266 1.54 19.36 -2.89
CA ALA A 266 1.30 18.17 -2.10
C ALA A 266 -0.20 18.01 -1.76
N LYS A 267 -0.89 19.08 -1.38
CA LYS A 267 -2.36 19.10 -1.20
C LYS A 267 -3.10 18.74 -2.48
N THR A 268 -2.63 19.23 -3.63
CA THR A 268 -3.21 18.87 -4.93
C THR A 268 -3.16 17.38 -5.20
N LEU A 269 -2.03 16.72 -4.87
CA LEU A 269 -1.92 15.26 -4.99
C LEU A 269 -2.86 14.55 -4.02
N ILE A 270 -2.98 15.01 -2.78
CA ILE A 270 -3.87 14.39 -1.78
C ILE A 270 -5.34 14.59 -2.17
N ASP A 271 -5.75 15.78 -2.62
CA ASP A 271 -7.10 16.03 -3.15
C ASP A 271 -7.43 15.08 -4.31
N TRP A 272 -6.46 14.91 -5.23
CA TRP A 272 -6.64 14.01 -6.37
C TRP A 272 -6.72 12.55 -5.92
N SER A 273 -5.92 12.13 -4.94
CA SER A 273 -5.85 10.74 -4.46
C SER A 273 -7.17 10.23 -3.88
N VAL A 274 -8.02 11.11 -3.37
CA VAL A 274 -9.36 10.76 -2.85
C VAL A 274 -10.49 10.99 -3.87
N SER A 275 -10.17 11.49 -5.06
CA SER A 275 -11.15 11.76 -6.10
C SER A 275 -11.82 10.50 -6.63
N LYS A 276 -13.01 10.65 -7.23
CA LYS A 276 -13.68 9.55 -7.91
C LYS A 276 -12.81 8.92 -9.00
N LYS A 277 -12.12 9.75 -9.79
CA LYS A 277 -11.22 9.30 -10.87
C LYS A 277 -10.09 8.42 -10.31
N ALA A 278 -9.49 8.83 -9.19
CA ALA A 278 -8.45 8.04 -8.53
C ALA A 278 -9.01 6.71 -8.00
N ASN A 279 -10.15 6.72 -7.32
CA ASN A 279 -10.80 5.50 -6.83
C ASN A 279 -11.21 4.54 -7.95
N GLU A 280 -11.69 5.05 -9.10
CA GLU A 280 -11.95 4.24 -10.30
C GLU A 280 -10.67 3.62 -10.86
N MET A 281 -9.56 4.35 -10.81
CA MET A 281 -8.24 3.85 -11.24
C MET A 281 -7.70 2.78 -10.27
N TYR A 282 -7.82 2.98 -8.94
CA TYR A 282 -7.42 1.97 -7.95
C TYR A 282 -8.20 0.67 -8.16
N ASN A 283 -9.50 0.75 -8.40
CA ASN A 283 -10.35 -0.42 -8.63
C ASN A 283 -10.00 -1.23 -9.89
N VAL A 284 -9.12 -0.78 -10.76
CA VAL A 284 -8.62 -1.63 -11.87
C VAL A 284 -7.96 -2.91 -11.34
N GLY A 285 -7.34 -2.86 -10.15
CA GLY A 285 -6.70 -3.98 -9.48
C GLY A 285 -7.29 -4.33 -8.12
N TRP A 286 -7.73 -3.35 -7.36
CA TRP A 286 -8.16 -3.52 -5.98
C TRP A 286 -9.67 -3.73 -5.86
N ALA A 287 -10.08 -4.77 -5.12
CA ALA A 287 -11.51 -5.05 -4.89
C ALA A 287 -12.14 -4.04 -3.91
N ILE A 288 -11.31 -3.47 -3.02
CA ILE A 288 -11.73 -2.61 -1.92
C ILE A 288 -11.16 -1.22 -2.18
N VAL A 289 -12.04 -0.21 -2.29
CA VAL A 289 -11.64 1.20 -2.45
C VAL A 289 -12.37 2.07 -1.43
N ALA A 290 -11.76 3.21 -1.10
CA ALA A 290 -12.26 4.11 -0.06
C ALA A 290 -13.61 4.76 -0.42
N MET A 291 -13.88 5.02 -1.70
CA MET A 291 -15.10 5.70 -2.14
C MET A 291 -16.25 4.69 -2.35
N PRO A 292 -17.39 4.81 -1.63
CA PRO A 292 -18.53 3.93 -1.81
C PRO A 292 -19.10 3.98 -3.24
N GLY A 293 -19.59 2.84 -3.74
CA GLY A 293 -20.26 2.74 -5.03
C GLY A 293 -19.37 2.84 -6.25
N VAL A 294 -18.05 2.94 -6.08
CA VAL A 294 -17.06 2.93 -7.16
C VAL A 294 -16.55 1.52 -7.45
N ALA A 295 -16.40 0.69 -6.42
CA ALA A 295 -15.86 -0.65 -6.54
C ALA A 295 -16.67 -1.53 -7.51
N LYS A 296 -15.97 -2.20 -8.42
CA LYS A 296 -16.49 -3.24 -9.32
C LYS A 296 -15.86 -4.57 -8.94
N PRO A 297 -16.53 -5.70 -9.20
CA PRO A 297 -15.96 -7.01 -8.92
C PRO A 297 -14.60 -7.20 -9.60
N VAL A 298 -13.64 -7.70 -8.85
CA VAL A 298 -12.33 -8.10 -9.36
C VAL A 298 -12.36 -9.60 -9.68
N PRO A 299 -11.92 -10.04 -10.86
CA PRO A 299 -11.90 -11.45 -11.22
C PRO A 299 -11.15 -12.30 -10.18
N HIS A 300 -11.67 -13.49 -9.92
CA HIS A 300 -11.12 -14.49 -8.98
C HIS A 300 -11.26 -14.15 -7.49
N LEU A 301 -11.77 -12.97 -7.12
CA LEU A 301 -12.07 -12.65 -5.73
C LEU A 301 -13.55 -12.82 -5.42
N PRO A 302 -13.92 -13.24 -4.20
CA PRO A 302 -15.31 -13.28 -3.78
C PRO A 302 -15.88 -11.86 -3.73
N ALA A 303 -17.13 -11.69 -4.19
CA ALA A 303 -17.81 -10.39 -4.20
C ALA A 303 -18.01 -9.79 -2.80
N ASN A 304 -18.00 -10.63 -1.77
CA ASN A 304 -18.21 -10.27 -0.36
C ASN A 304 -16.93 -10.35 0.47
N ILE A 305 -15.77 -10.06 -0.11
CA ILE A 305 -14.49 -10.17 0.60
C ILE A 305 -14.43 -9.27 1.85
N GLU A 306 -15.06 -8.09 1.81
CA GLU A 306 -15.13 -7.16 2.95
C GLU A 306 -15.83 -7.81 4.16
N GLU A 307 -16.78 -8.74 3.96
CA GLU A 307 -17.46 -9.46 5.04
C GLU A 307 -16.55 -10.48 5.75
N LYS A 308 -15.42 -10.83 5.13
CA LYS A 308 -14.41 -11.73 5.71
C LYS A 308 -13.36 -11.00 6.51
N MET A 309 -13.27 -9.68 6.37
CA MET A 309 -12.32 -8.85 7.10
C MET A 309 -12.70 -8.79 8.58
N ILE A 310 -11.70 -8.96 9.44
CA ILE A 310 -11.89 -8.80 10.88
C ILE A 310 -12.20 -7.33 11.21
N LYS A 311 -12.81 -7.08 12.37
CA LYS A 311 -12.87 -5.74 12.93
C LYS A 311 -11.47 -5.34 13.39
N ASN A 312 -10.67 -4.77 12.48
CA ASN A 312 -9.30 -4.41 12.78
C ASN A 312 -9.23 -3.13 13.64
N ASP A 313 -8.45 -3.17 14.71
CA ASP A 313 -8.11 -2.00 15.52
C ASP A 313 -6.75 -1.46 15.07
N PHE A 314 -6.78 -0.52 14.12
CA PHE A 314 -5.58 0.11 13.55
C PHE A 314 -4.78 0.89 14.59
N GLU A 315 -5.45 1.57 15.53
CA GLU A 315 -4.80 2.32 16.61
C GLU A 315 -4.03 1.36 17.54
N TRP A 316 -4.68 0.26 17.93
CA TRP A 316 -4.03 -0.77 18.72
C TRP A 316 -2.81 -1.34 17.98
N ALA A 317 -2.96 -1.66 16.70
CA ALA A 317 -1.87 -2.18 15.87
C ALA A 317 -0.71 -1.17 15.79
N ALA A 318 -0.97 0.10 15.52
CA ALA A 318 0.05 1.14 15.48
C ALA A 318 0.77 1.31 16.83
N ASN A 319 0.02 1.40 17.93
CA ASN A 319 0.57 1.59 19.26
C ASN A 319 1.41 0.42 19.77
N ASN A 320 1.09 -0.80 19.34
CA ASN A 320 1.83 -2.01 19.74
C ASN A 320 2.91 -2.44 18.73
N ARG A 321 3.10 -1.69 17.62
CA ARG A 321 3.99 -2.07 16.52
C ARG A 321 5.40 -2.44 17.00
N ASN A 322 6.04 -1.60 17.77
CA ASN A 322 7.42 -1.84 18.22
C ASN A 322 7.54 -3.08 19.11
N THR A 323 6.59 -3.28 20.02
CA THR A 323 6.55 -4.45 20.92
C THR A 323 6.33 -5.74 20.11
N ILE A 324 5.37 -5.73 19.19
CA ILE A 324 5.07 -6.88 18.32
C ILE A 324 6.28 -7.23 17.46
N LEU A 325 6.91 -6.25 16.80
CA LEU A 325 8.07 -6.49 15.95
C LEU A 325 9.28 -7.00 16.74
N ALA A 326 9.52 -6.48 17.94
CA ALA A 326 10.61 -6.95 18.80
C ALA A 326 10.41 -8.40 19.24
N GLU A 327 9.21 -8.78 19.67
CA GLU A 327 8.90 -10.15 20.08
C GLU A 327 8.91 -11.10 18.88
N TRP A 328 8.39 -10.67 17.71
CA TRP A 328 8.44 -11.45 16.49
C TRP A 328 9.88 -11.72 16.04
N ALA A 329 10.73 -10.70 16.02
CA ALA A 329 12.13 -10.85 15.63
C ALA A 329 12.87 -11.81 16.57
N LYS A 330 12.67 -11.69 17.87
CA LYS A 330 13.25 -12.60 18.87
C LYS A 330 12.88 -14.06 18.62
N ARG A 331 11.65 -14.34 18.16
CA ARG A 331 11.17 -15.72 17.96
C ARG A 331 11.52 -16.26 16.58
N TYR A 332 11.45 -15.44 15.49
CA TYR A 332 11.30 -15.97 14.14
C TYR A 332 12.30 -15.43 13.12
N ASP A 333 13.07 -14.39 13.41
CA ASP A 333 13.92 -13.69 12.42
C ASP A 333 15.00 -14.59 11.80
N SER A 334 15.32 -15.72 12.44
CA SER A 334 16.32 -16.69 11.96
C SER A 334 16.02 -17.30 10.58
N LYS A 335 14.78 -17.22 10.09
CA LYS A 335 14.38 -17.67 8.76
C LYS A 335 14.12 -16.51 7.78
N SER A 336 14.44 -15.28 8.15
CA SER A 336 14.29 -14.12 7.27
C SER A 336 15.33 -14.17 6.15
N GLU A 337 14.91 -13.77 4.94
CA GLU A 337 15.86 -13.59 3.85
C GLU A 337 16.86 -12.48 4.19
N PRO A 338 18.11 -12.56 3.67
CA PRO A 338 19.14 -11.57 3.96
C PRO A 338 18.66 -10.15 3.59
N LYS A 339 19.01 -9.17 4.41
CA LYS A 339 18.76 -7.76 4.07
C LYS A 339 19.62 -7.41 2.85
N SER A 340 18.98 -6.94 1.79
CA SER A 340 19.63 -6.49 0.56
C SER A 340 20.34 -5.15 0.77
#